data_7048b1ab2be38ad2b7d868932e26fc16
#
_entry.id   7048b1ab2be38ad2b7d868932e26fc16
#
_cell.length_a   1.000
_cell.length_b   1.000
_cell.length_c   1.000
_cell.angle_alpha   90.00
_cell.angle_beta   90.00
_cell.angle_gamma   90.00
#
_symmetry.space_group_name_H-M   'P 1'
#
loop_
_entity.id
_entity.type
_entity.pdbx_description
1 polymer ?
#
loop_
_entity_poly.entity_id
_entity_poly.type
_entity_poly.pdbx_seq_one_letter_code
_entity_poly.pdbx_strand_id
1 'polypeptide(L)'
;MRTKNSTRCRELRVAGLAVACTLFVTALARPAAAEPSPREVVQSTSDQVLAVLADTDLSRGARLAKVRTIVLRSVDFETLSRLVLARNWSRFSPAQQQEFMQRFQDHLAATYGRRLDDYRNEKVAITGDRQEPNGDSTVTSKILRGGGSDDIEVDYRLRQTNGQWKVIDFIIEQVSMVANFRSQFQDIVASGGPEKLLRLLKEKTAAGEEFKS
;
A
#
# COMPACT_ATOMS: atom_id res chain seq x y z
N MET A 1 -63.06 -1.67 -86.08
CA MET A 1 -62.82 -3.05 -86.60
C MET A 1 -61.76 -3.69 -85.70
N ARG A 2 -62.16 -4.76 -85.05
CA ARG A 2 -61.41 -5.98 -84.69
C ARG A 2 -59.99 -5.75 -84.08
N THR A 3 -59.54 -6.42 -83.06
CA THR A 3 -60.00 -7.60 -82.21
C THR A 3 -59.05 -7.73 -81.07
N LYS A 4 -59.55 -8.03 -79.91
CA LYS A 4 -59.07 -9.00 -78.91
C LYS A 4 -57.68 -9.60 -79.13
N ASN A 5 -56.82 -9.58 -78.12
CA ASN A 5 -56.61 -10.81 -77.35
C ASN A 5 -55.88 -10.58 -76.00
N SER A 6 -56.44 -11.17 -75.05
CA SER A 6 -56.02 -11.49 -73.69
C SER A 6 -54.80 -12.39 -73.71
N THR A 7 -53.87 -12.17 -72.81
CA THR A 7 -53.17 -13.29 -72.19
C THR A 7 -52.74 -12.90 -70.77
N ARG A 8 -53.30 -13.57 -69.78
CA ARG A 8 -52.91 -13.60 -68.38
C ARG A 8 -51.54 -14.24 -68.27
N CYS A 9 -50.63 -13.58 -67.55
CA CYS A 9 -49.50 -14.30 -66.94
C CYS A 9 -49.38 -13.95 -65.49
N ARG A 10 -49.40 -15.00 -64.73
CA ARG A 10 -49.42 -15.20 -63.31
C ARG A 10 -48.30 -14.39 -62.62
N GLU A 11 -48.70 -13.63 -61.64
CA GLU A 11 -47.75 -13.07 -60.61
C GLU A 11 -47.22 -14.20 -59.73
N LEU A 12 -45.92 -14.46 -59.81
CA LEU A 12 -45.19 -15.28 -58.86
C LEU A 12 -44.70 -14.39 -57.72
N ARG A 13 -45.41 -14.46 -56.62
CA ARG A 13 -44.96 -13.82 -55.38
C ARG A 13 -43.81 -14.65 -54.83
N VAL A 14 -42.56 -14.13 -54.91
CA VAL A 14 -41.44 -14.67 -54.23
C VAL A 14 -41.39 -13.95 -52.87
N ALA A 15 -41.76 -14.67 -51.82
CA ALA A 15 -41.61 -14.23 -50.44
C ALA A 15 -40.12 -14.31 -50.05
N GLY A 16 -39.48 -13.16 -50.02
CA GLY A 16 -38.11 -13.04 -49.51
C GLY A 16 -38.09 -13.17 -47.99
N LEU A 17 -37.61 -14.30 -47.51
CA LEU A 17 -37.38 -14.57 -46.09
C LEU A 17 -36.08 -13.83 -45.67
N ALA A 18 -36.21 -12.64 -45.07
CA ALA A 18 -35.08 -11.93 -44.48
C ALA A 18 -34.74 -12.59 -43.13
N VAL A 19 -33.72 -13.45 -43.14
CA VAL A 19 -33.09 -13.98 -41.92
C VAL A 19 -32.24 -12.88 -41.31
N ALA A 20 -32.78 -12.16 -40.32
CA ALA A 20 -32.03 -11.24 -39.49
C ALA A 20 -31.11 -12.04 -38.54
N CYS A 21 -29.86 -12.19 -38.93
CA CYS A 21 -28.82 -12.79 -38.08
C CYS A 21 -28.44 -11.78 -36.99
N THR A 22 -29.13 -11.84 -35.83
CA THR A 22 -28.78 -11.04 -34.64
C THR A 22 -27.54 -11.65 -34.03
N LEU A 23 -26.38 -11.07 -34.33
CA LEU A 23 -25.12 -11.38 -33.64
C LEU A 23 -25.24 -10.91 -32.18
N PHE A 24 -25.55 -11.85 -31.28
CA PHE A 24 -25.49 -11.65 -29.85
C PHE A 24 -23.99 -11.63 -29.43
N VAL A 25 -23.39 -10.43 -29.39
CA VAL A 25 -22.06 -10.25 -28.83
C VAL A 25 -22.19 -10.40 -27.31
N THR A 26 -22.02 -11.61 -26.81
CA THR A 26 -21.82 -11.86 -25.39
C THR A 26 -20.48 -11.25 -25.00
N ALA A 27 -20.49 -10.00 -24.48
CA ALA A 27 -19.37 -9.43 -23.81
C ALA A 27 -19.07 -10.31 -22.58
N LEU A 28 -18.02 -11.14 -22.68
CA LEU A 28 -17.43 -11.83 -21.54
C LEU A 28 -16.88 -10.75 -20.60
N ALA A 29 -17.74 -10.29 -19.66
CA ALA A 29 -17.29 -9.47 -18.54
C ALA A 29 -16.25 -10.29 -17.78
N ARG A 30 -14.97 -9.95 -17.92
CA ARG A 30 -13.92 -10.47 -17.03
C ARG A 30 -14.33 -10.08 -15.62
N PRO A 31 -14.40 -11.04 -14.67
CA PRO A 31 -14.57 -10.67 -13.28
C PRO A 31 -13.41 -9.74 -12.92
N ALA A 32 -13.71 -8.51 -12.54
CA ALA A 32 -12.71 -7.63 -11.93
C ALA A 32 -12.17 -8.40 -10.70
N ALA A 33 -10.86 -8.67 -10.69
CA ALA A 33 -10.24 -9.27 -9.53
C ALA A 33 -10.57 -8.37 -8.34
N ALA A 34 -11.18 -8.93 -7.30
CA ALA A 34 -11.49 -8.17 -6.10
C ALA A 34 -10.18 -7.60 -5.54
N GLU A 35 -10.18 -6.33 -5.17
CA GLU A 35 -9.02 -5.71 -4.50
C GLU A 35 -8.72 -6.49 -3.21
N PRO A 36 -7.43 -6.76 -2.92
CA PRO A 36 -7.06 -7.52 -1.74
C PRO A 36 -7.53 -6.81 -0.46
N SER A 37 -8.04 -7.59 0.48
CA SER A 37 -8.45 -7.11 1.80
C SER A 37 -7.25 -6.57 2.61
N PRO A 38 -7.48 -5.76 3.67
CA PRO A 38 -6.41 -5.32 4.57
C PRO A 38 -5.55 -6.46 5.09
N ARG A 39 -6.18 -7.56 5.49
CA ARG A 39 -5.52 -8.78 5.96
C ARG A 39 -4.61 -9.40 4.90
N GLU A 40 -5.09 -9.52 3.67
CA GLU A 40 -4.31 -10.06 2.55
C GLU A 40 -3.14 -9.16 2.18
N VAL A 41 -3.31 -7.83 2.25
CA VAL A 41 -2.21 -6.87 2.03
C VAL A 41 -1.10 -7.07 3.06
N VAL A 42 -1.44 -7.16 4.35
CA VAL A 42 -0.44 -7.37 5.41
C VAL A 42 0.21 -8.74 5.27
N GLN A 43 -0.57 -9.80 5.07
CA GLN A 43 -0.03 -11.17 4.90
C GLN A 43 0.94 -11.24 3.71
N SER A 44 0.48 -10.82 2.54
CA SER A 44 1.31 -10.86 1.31
C SER A 44 2.58 -10.01 1.44
N THR A 45 2.49 -8.83 2.07
CA THR A 45 3.66 -7.96 2.29
C THR A 45 4.65 -8.63 3.25
N SER A 46 4.16 -9.21 4.35
CA SER A 46 4.99 -9.93 5.33
C SER A 46 5.68 -11.14 4.70
N ASP A 47 4.95 -11.94 3.93
CA ASP A 47 5.50 -13.12 3.25
C ASP A 47 6.60 -12.74 2.27
N GLN A 48 6.41 -11.66 1.48
CA GLN A 48 7.42 -11.15 0.57
C GLN A 48 8.67 -10.65 1.29
N VAL A 49 8.51 -9.92 2.40
CA VAL A 49 9.64 -9.46 3.23
C VAL A 49 10.40 -10.65 3.80
N LEU A 50 9.72 -11.60 4.42
CA LEU A 50 10.34 -12.79 5.01
C LEU A 50 11.06 -13.63 3.96
N ALA A 51 10.50 -13.81 2.78
CA ALA A 51 11.15 -14.51 1.66
C ALA A 51 12.47 -13.84 1.25
N VAL A 52 12.50 -12.49 1.18
CA VAL A 52 13.73 -11.75 0.88
C VAL A 52 14.75 -11.85 2.01
N LEU A 53 14.31 -11.85 3.29
CA LEU A 53 15.22 -11.98 4.43
C LEU A 53 15.83 -13.38 4.54
N ALA A 54 15.08 -14.41 4.16
CA ALA A 54 15.54 -15.80 4.13
C ALA A 54 16.47 -16.12 2.95
N ASP A 55 16.53 -15.27 1.93
CA ASP A 55 17.37 -15.47 0.74
C ASP A 55 18.84 -15.23 1.07
N THR A 56 19.60 -16.32 1.26
CA THR A 56 21.02 -16.31 1.60
C THR A 56 21.92 -15.94 0.42
N ASP A 57 21.42 -16.01 -0.81
CA ASP A 57 22.20 -15.69 -2.02
C ASP A 57 22.28 -14.17 -2.24
N LEU A 58 21.41 -13.41 -1.60
CA LEU A 58 21.44 -11.96 -1.67
C LEU A 58 22.46 -11.36 -0.69
N SER A 59 23.24 -10.41 -1.19
CA SER A 59 24.04 -9.56 -0.31
C SER A 59 23.13 -8.76 0.64
N ARG A 60 23.66 -8.34 1.79
CA ARG A 60 22.95 -7.49 2.75
C ARG A 60 22.31 -6.26 2.09
N GLY A 61 23.07 -5.56 1.25
CA GLY A 61 22.57 -4.37 0.55
C GLY A 61 21.42 -4.69 -0.40
N ALA A 62 21.50 -5.81 -1.13
CA ALA A 62 20.43 -6.25 -2.02
C ALA A 62 19.15 -6.64 -1.26
N ARG A 63 19.27 -7.32 -0.12
CA ARG A 63 18.14 -7.63 0.77
C ARG A 63 17.44 -6.36 1.25
N LEU A 64 18.20 -5.40 1.81
CA LEU A 64 17.64 -4.15 2.28
C LEU A 64 16.95 -3.34 1.16
N ALA A 65 17.54 -3.29 -0.03
CA ALA A 65 16.93 -2.62 -1.18
C ALA A 65 15.61 -3.28 -1.62
N LYS A 66 15.57 -4.62 -1.66
CA LYS A 66 14.34 -5.36 -1.99
C LYS A 66 13.25 -5.16 -0.93
N VAL A 67 13.59 -5.29 0.37
CA VAL A 67 12.65 -5.04 1.47
C VAL A 67 12.11 -3.61 1.39
N ARG A 68 12.98 -2.61 1.20
CA ARG A 68 12.55 -1.22 1.00
C ARG A 68 11.54 -1.09 -0.13
N THR A 69 11.78 -1.72 -1.26
CA THR A 69 10.87 -1.68 -2.42
C THR A 69 9.50 -2.27 -2.08
N ILE A 70 9.45 -3.40 -1.36
CA ILE A 70 8.21 -4.04 -0.91
C ILE A 70 7.44 -3.11 0.03
N VAL A 71 8.12 -2.56 1.05
CA VAL A 71 7.50 -1.65 2.03
C VAL A 71 6.96 -0.38 1.35
N LEU A 72 7.74 0.24 0.44
CA LEU A 72 7.31 1.44 -0.28
C LEU A 72 6.04 1.23 -1.12
N ARG A 73 5.79 0.02 -1.60
CA ARG A 73 4.54 -0.32 -2.32
C ARG A 73 3.34 -0.50 -1.40
N SER A 74 3.57 -0.93 -0.17
CA SER A 74 2.51 -1.28 0.79
C SER A 74 2.14 -0.13 1.72
N VAL A 75 3.00 0.89 1.87
CA VAL A 75 2.82 2.04 2.76
C VAL A 75 2.40 3.28 1.96
N ASP A 76 1.38 3.99 2.44
CA ASP A 76 1.05 5.34 1.98
C ASP A 76 1.90 6.36 2.74
N PHE A 77 3.09 6.64 2.22
CA PHE A 77 4.03 7.57 2.86
C PHE A 77 3.56 9.02 2.87
N GLU A 78 2.71 9.42 1.95
CA GLU A 78 2.14 10.77 1.98
C GLU A 78 1.19 10.90 3.17
N THR A 79 0.22 9.99 3.29
CA THR A 79 -0.71 9.96 4.42
C THR A 79 0.03 9.79 5.75
N LEU A 80 0.99 8.86 5.84
CA LEU A 80 1.80 8.65 7.04
C LEU A 80 2.55 9.93 7.45
N SER A 81 3.18 10.62 6.50
CA SER A 81 3.90 11.90 6.74
C SER A 81 2.97 13.01 7.21
N ARG A 82 1.77 13.12 6.60
CA ARG A 82 0.73 14.05 7.04
C ARG A 82 0.27 13.76 8.47
N LEU A 83 0.11 12.49 8.81
CA LEU A 83 -0.28 12.06 10.15
C LEU A 83 0.81 12.35 11.19
N VAL A 84 2.07 12.17 10.84
CA VAL A 84 3.23 12.46 11.70
C VAL A 84 3.38 13.95 11.94
N LEU A 85 3.35 14.78 10.90
CA LEU A 85 3.46 16.24 11.04
C LEU A 85 2.17 16.90 11.56
N ALA A 86 1.03 16.26 11.37
CA ALA A 86 -0.30 16.72 11.80
C ALA A 86 -0.53 18.20 11.40
N ARG A 87 -0.86 19.06 12.37
CA ARG A 87 -1.08 20.51 12.14
C ARG A 87 0.15 21.24 11.59
N ASN A 88 1.35 20.69 11.76
CA ASN A 88 2.56 21.30 11.23
C ASN A 88 2.75 21.07 9.72
N TRP A 89 2.01 20.14 9.10
CA TRP A 89 2.11 19.86 7.67
C TRP A 89 1.94 21.12 6.80
N SER A 90 1.00 22.00 7.14
CA SER A 90 0.74 23.25 6.42
C SER A 90 1.83 24.31 6.58
N ARG A 91 2.77 24.15 7.54
CA ARG A 91 3.92 25.03 7.72
C ARG A 91 5.06 24.72 6.76
N PHE A 92 5.01 23.55 6.12
CA PHE A 92 5.99 23.11 5.12
C PHE A 92 5.53 23.55 3.73
N SER A 93 6.41 24.17 2.95
CA SER A 93 6.16 24.41 1.53
C SER A 93 6.02 23.08 0.78
N PRO A 94 5.42 23.05 -0.43
CA PRO A 94 5.32 21.82 -1.21
C PRO A 94 6.68 21.12 -1.43
N ALA A 95 7.75 21.89 -1.66
CA ALA A 95 9.09 21.33 -1.80
C ALA A 95 9.60 20.71 -0.49
N GLN A 96 9.37 21.38 0.65
CA GLN A 96 9.74 20.85 1.97
C GLN A 96 8.91 19.63 2.37
N GLN A 97 7.65 19.55 1.95
CA GLN A 97 6.82 18.37 2.18
C GLN A 97 7.39 17.15 1.43
N GLN A 98 7.79 17.33 0.18
CA GLN A 98 8.45 16.29 -0.61
C GLN A 98 9.79 15.87 0.00
N GLU A 99 10.61 16.85 0.38
CA GLU A 99 11.87 16.61 1.04
C GLU A 99 11.69 15.88 2.38
N PHE A 100 10.68 16.26 3.16
CA PHE A 100 10.36 15.57 4.41
C PHE A 100 10.00 14.11 4.17
N MET A 101 9.10 13.82 3.23
CA MET A 101 8.72 12.44 2.90
C MET A 101 9.95 11.59 2.54
N GLN A 102 10.83 12.11 1.69
CA GLN A 102 12.04 11.39 1.28
C GLN A 102 12.99 11.16 2.46
N ARG A 103 13.31 12.21 3.22
CA ARG A 103 14.23 12.11 4.38
C ARG A 103 13.67 11.24 5.48
N PHE A 104 12.36 11.26 5.69
CA PHE A 104 11.70 10.42 6.69
C PHE A 104 11.72 8.94 6.27
N GLN A 105 11.49 8.63 5.00
CA GLN A 105 11.66 7.28 4.48
C GLN A 105 13.09 6.77 4.68
N ASP A 106 14.09 7.60 4.36
CA ASP A 106 15.50 7.25 4.50
C ASP A 106 15.86 7.04 5.98
N HIS A 107 15.32 7.87 6.87
CA HIS A 107 15.51 7.74 8.31
C HIS A 107 14.92 6.43 8.85
N LEU A 108 13.69 6.10 8.47
CA LEU A 108 13.06 4.84 8.86
C LEU A 108 13.84 3.63 8.33
N ALA A 109 14.29 3.68 7.06
CA ALA A 109 15.10 2.61 6.48
C ALA A 109 16.45 2.45 7.19
N ALA A 110 17.13 3.53 7.56
CA ALA A 110 18.40 3.49 8.29
C ALA A 110 18.23 2.97 9.72
N THR A 111 17.17 3.39 10.40
CA THR A 111 16.89 3.02 11.79
C THR A 111 16.45 1.56 11.91
N TYR A 112 15.43 1.18 11.15
CA TYR A 112 14.85 -0.16 11.26
C TYR A 112 15.53 -1.19 10.36
N GLY A 113 16.20 -0.77 9.29
CA GLY A 113 16.90 -1.67 8.37
C GLY A 113 18.00 -2.49 9.07
N ARG A 114 18.65 -1.95 10.11
CA ARG A 114 19.66 -2.68 10.90
C ARG A 114 19.06 -3.85 11.68
N ARG A 115 17.82 -3.73 12.15
CA ARG A 115 17.12 -4.79 12.87
C ARG A 115 16.78 -5.98 11.98
N LEU A 116 16.74 -5.79 10.65
CA LEU A 116 16.55 -6.88 9.69
C LEU A 116 17.77 -7.80 9.58
N ASP A 117 18.95 -7.35 10.03
CA ASP A 117 20.16 -8.20 10.08
C ASP A 117 20.07 -9.28 11.18
N ASP A 118 19.19 -9.05 12.17
CA ASP A 118 18.96 -9.97 13.27
C ASP A 118 17.94 -11.07 12.95
N TYR A 119 17.46 -11.12 11.70
CA TYR A 119 16.49 -12.14 11.26
C TYR A 119 17.02 -13.55 11.49
N ARG A 120 16.20 -14.40 12.14
CA ARG A 120 16.52 -15.78 12.55
C ARG A 120 15.38 -16.76 12.19
N ASN A 121 14.77 -16.58 11.03
CA ASN A 121 13.62 -17.36 10.55
C ASN A 121 12.33 -17.10 11.35
N GLU A 122 12.12 -15.86 11.80
CA GLU A 122 10.88 -15.42 12.38
C GLU A 122 9.70 -15.65 11.41
N LYS A 123 8.51 -15.80 11.97
CA LYS A 123 7.26 -15.92 11.22
C LYS A 123 6.32 -14.81 11.64
N VAL A 124 5.46 -14.37 10.72
CA VAL A 124 4.38 -13.44 11.02
C VAL A 124 3.08 -14.21 11.03
N ALA A 125 2.39 -14.16 12.17
CA ALA A 125 1.06 -14.75 12.36
C ALA A 125 0.02 -13.65 12.50
N ILE A 126 -0.90 -13.53 11.54
CA ILE A 126 -2.04 -12.60 11.66
C ILE A 126 -3.02 -13.15 12.69
N THR A 127 -3.26 -12.40 13.76
CA THR A 127 -4.11 -12.80 14.87
C THR A 127 -5.53 -12.24 14.79
N GLY A 128 -5.75 -11.18 14.03
CA GLY A 128 -7.07 -10.59 13.83
C GLY A 128 -7.07 -9.43 12.85
N ASP A 129 -8.26 -8.93 12.58
CA ASP A 129 -8.46 -7.67 11.85
C ASP A 129 -9.80 -7.06 12.28
N ARG A 130 -9.89 -5.72 12.23
CA ARG A 130 -11.12 -4.98 12.55
C ARG A 130 -11.23 -3.73 11.69
N GLN A 131 -12.46 -3.40 11.34
CA GLN A 131 -12.81 -2.13 10.72
C GLN A 131 -12.89 -1.04 11.78
N GLU A 132 -12.29 0.11 11.52
CA GLU A 132 -12.35 1.27 12.40
C GLU A 132 -13.54 2.19 12.02
N PRO A 133 -14.10 2.95 12.98
CA PRO A 133 -15.26 3.82 12.70
C PRO A 133 -15.02 4.88 11.61
N ASN A 134 -13.78 5.27 11.38
CA ASN A 134 -13.38 6.27 10.37
C ASN A 134 -13.15 5.67 8.98
N GLY A 135 -13.43 4.38 8.77
CA GLY A 135 -13.22 3.67 7.52
C GLY A 135 -11.80 3.09 7.34
N ASP A 136 -10.88 3.33 8.28
CA ASP A 136 -9.59 2.63 8.31
C ASP A 136 -9.80 1.16 8.74
N SER A 137 -8.78 0.35 8.61
CA SER A 137 -8.77 -1.02 9.13
C SER A 137 -7.50 -1.25 9.96
N THR A 138 -7.61 -2.02 11.04
CA THR A 138 -6.45 -2.46 11.81
C THR A 138 -6.31 -3.96 11.68
N VAL A 139 -5.13 -4.42 11.25
CA VAL A 139 -4.74 -5.84 11.20
C VAL A 139 -3.74 -6.08 12.32
N THR A 140 -4.04 -7.06 13.17
CA THR A 140 -3.18 -7.45 14.30
C THR A 140 -2.35 -8.68 13.96
N SER A 141 -1.10 -8.69 14.39
CA SER A 141 -0.19 -9.81 14.16
C SER A 141 0.80 -10.00 15.30
N LYS A 142 1.47 -11.15 15.28
CA LYS A 142 2.63 -11.45 16.11
C LYS A 142 3.80 -11.89 15.25
N ILE A 143 4.98 -11.34 15.52
CA ILE A 143 6.24 -11.83 14.99
C ILE A 143 6.74 -12.91 15.95
N LEU A 144 6.66 -14.17 15.50
CA LEU A 144 7.06 -15.35 16.26
C LEU A 144 8.58 -15.53 16.12
N ARG A 145 9.32 -15.29 17.19
CA ARG A 145 10.80 -15.31 17.16
C ARG A 145 11.41 -16.67 17.46
N GLY A 146 10.69 -17.54 18.17
CA GLY A 146 11.22 -18.85 18.57
C GLY A 146 12.38 -18.76 19.57
N GLY A 147 12.99 -19.91 19.88
CA GLY A 147 14.19 -19.96 20.72
C GLY A 147 14.03 -19.45 22.16
N GLY A 148 12.81 -19.30 22.67
CA GLY A 148 12.54 -18.81 24.02
C GLY A 148 12.52 -17.27 24.14
N SER A 149 12.60 -16.54 23.02
CA SER A 149 12.37 -15.09 22.99
C SER A 149 10.89 -14.78 22.91
N ASP A 150 10.46 -13.68 23.57
CA ASP A 150 9.08 -13.22 23.49
C ASP A 150 8.71 -12.82 22.07
N ASP A 151 7.50 -13.16 21.67
CA ASP A 151 6.92 -12.69 20.40
C ASP A 151 6.70 -11.18 20.45
N ILE A 152 6.79 -10.51 19.29
CA ILE A 152 6.55 -9.08 19.18
C ILE A 152 5.16 -8.85 18.60
N GLU A 153 4.31 -8.09 19.30
CA GLU A 153 3.01 -7.68 18.78
C GLU A 153 3.18 -6.51 17.80
N VAL A 154 2.59 -6.66 16.61
CA VAL A 154 2.59 -5.61 15.58
C VAL A 154 1.21 -5.48 14.98
N ASP A 155 0.61 -4.29 15.17
CA ASP A 155 -0.62 -3.92 14.49
C ASP A 155 -0.31 -2.98 13.32
N TYR A 156 -1.04 -3.17 12.24
CA TYR A 156 -0.95 -2.34 11.05
C TYR A 156 -2.27 -1.61 10.89
N ARG A 157 -2.22 -0.26 10.87
CA ARG A 157 -3.39 0.52 10.48
C ARG A 157 -3.33 0.80 9.00
N LEU A 158 -4.40 0.46 8.29
CA LEU A 158 -4.51 0.65 6.85
C LEU A 158 -5.65 1.60 6.50
N ARG A 159 -5.46 2.34 5.42
CA ARG A 159 -6.46 3.21 4.78
C ARG A 159 -6.59 2.85 3.32
N GLN A 160 -7.80 2.96 2.80
CA GLN A 160 -8.04 2.81 1.37
C GLN A 160 -7.68 4.11 0.64
N THR A 161 -6.69 4.03 -0.26
CA THR A 161 -6.24 5.14 -1.10
C THR A 161 -6.35 4.70 -2.55
N ASN A 162 -7.15 5.41 -3.36
CA ASN A 162 -7.40 5.07 -4.77
C ASN A 162 -7.87 3.61 -4.98
N GLY A 163 -8.73 3.12 -4.09
CA GLY A 163 -9.26 1.76 -4.12
C GLY A 163 -8.33 0.71 -3.49
N GLN A 164 -7.09 1.01 -3.16
CA GLN A 164 -6.12 0.09 -2.60
C GLN A 164 -5.88 0.32 -1.11
N TRP A 165 -5.82 -0.76 -0.34
CA TRP A 165 -5.43 -0.69 1.06
C TRP A 165 -3.92 -0.46 1.20
N LYS A 166 -3.54 0.58 1.96
CA LYS A 166 -2.16 0.95 2.25
C LYS A 166 -1.96 1.16 3.73
N VAL A 167 -0.80 0.74 4.24
CA VAL A 167 -0.43 0.97 5.64
C VAL A 167 -0.16 2.45 5.87
N ILE A 168 -0.74 3.02 6.92
CA ILE A 168 -0.58 4.41 7.34
C ILE A 168 -0.01 4.56 8.76
N ASP A 169 0.09 3.47 9.52
CA ASP A 169 0.73 3.43 10.83
C ASP A 169 1.15 2.00 11.19
N PHE A 170 2.20 1.87 11.95
CA PHE A 170 2.64 0.64 12.60
C PHE A 170 2.57 0.86 14.11
N ILE A 171 1.91 -0.06 14.82
CA ILE A 171 1.83 -0.05 16.28
C ILE A 171 2.61 -1.26 16.78
N ILE A 172 3.77 -1.04 17.37
CA ILE A 172 4.68 -2.09 17.84
C ILE A 172 4.65 -2.08 19.35
N GLU A 173 4.32 -3.21 19.98
CA GLU A 173 4.20 -3.31 21.43
C GLU A 173 3.33 -2.17 22.00
N GLN A 174 2.16 -1.95 21.42
CA GLN A 174 1.18 -0.90 21.75
C GLN A 174 1.66 0.54 21.48
N VAL A 175 2.85 0.76 20.91
CA VAL A 175 3.38 2.09 20.59
C VAL A 175 3.18 2.41 19.10
N SER A 176 2.31 3.37 18.80
CA SER A 176 2.13 3.89 17.43
C SER A 176 3.36 4.66 16.97
N MET A 177 3.92 4.27 15.83
CA MET A 177 5.03 4.97 15.20
C MET A 177 4.64 6.41 14.83
N VAL A 178 3.44 6.61 14.28
CA VAL A 178 2.93 7.95 13.96
C VAL A 178 2.83 8.82 15.20
N ALA A 179 2.29 8.30 16.31
CA ALA A 179 2.16 9.08 17.55
C ALA A 179 3.54 9.42 18.16
N ASN A 180 4.46 8.46 18.14
CA ASN A 180 5.81 8.65 18.64
C ASN A 180 6.56 9.75 17.87
N PHE A 181 6.65 9.64 16.54
CA PHE A 181 7.31 10.67 15.73
C PHE A 181 6.58 12.00 15.74
N ARG A 182 5.24 12.01 15.83
CA ARG A 182 4.47 13.25 15.96
C ARG A 182 4.89 14.05 17.20
N SER A 183 4.98 13.40 18.35
CA SER A 183 5.41 14.06 19.58
C SER A 183 6.78 14.70 19.42
N GLN A 184 7.76 13.94 18.96
CA GLN A 184 9.15 14.42 18.80
C GLN A 184 9.27 15.53 17.75
N PHE A 185 8.61 15.42 16.60
CA PHE A 185 8.71 16.41 15.53
C PHE A 185 7.92 17.68 15.83
N GLN A 186 6.86 17.59 16.64
CA GLN A 186 6.13 18.78 17.09
C GLN A 186 7.04 19.76 17.84
N ASP A 187 7.85 19.27 18.77
CA ASP A 187 8.76 20.11 19.56
C ASP A 187 9.90 20.68 18.72
N ILE A 188 10.43 19.88 17.77
CA ILE A 188 11.47 20.33 16.86
C ILE A 188 10.96 21.44 15.95
N VAL A 189 9.76 21.25 15.35
CA VAL A 189 9.15 22.27 14.47
C VAL A 189 8.72 23.50 15.24
N ALA A 190 8.27 23.37 16.47
CA ALA A 190 7.93 24.50 17.32
C ALA A 190 9.16 25.37 17.64
N SER A 191 10.31 24.76 17.86
CA SER A 191 11.55 25.45 18.27
C SER A 191 12.42 25.98 17.13
N GLY A 192 12.23 25.49 15.87
CA GLY A 192 13.13 25.90 14.79
C GLY A 192 12.57 25.68 13.38
N GLY A 193 11.26 25.46 13.26
CA GLY A 193 10.58 25.35 11.96
C GLY A 193 10.88 24.09 11.17
N PRO A 194 10.35 24.04 9.92
CA PRO A 194 10.60 22.96 8.99
C PRO A 194 12.08 22.68 8.71
N GLU A 195 12.88 23.71 8.53
CA GLU A 195 14.30 23.62 8.19
C GLU A 195 15.09 22.86 9.27
N LYS A 196 14.78 23.11 10.54
CA LYS A 196 15.43 22.41 11.66
C LYS A 196 15.13 20.92 11.61
N LEU A 197 13.86 20.54 11.37
CA LEU A 197 13.48 19.14 11.29
C LEU A 197 14.15 18.44 10.10
N LEU A 198 14.12 19.06 8.92
CA LEU A 198 14.76 18.53 7.71
C LEU A 198 16.27 18.31 7.90
N ARG A 199 16.95 19.27 8.54
CA ARG A 199 18.37 19.14 8.86
C ARG A 199 18.63 18.00 9.83
N LEU A 200 17.88 17.92 10.93
CA LEU A 200 18.04 16.86 11.92
C LEU A 200 17.74 15.46 11.34
N LEU A 201 16.74 15.33 10.49
CA LEU A 201 16.48 14.06 9.77
C LEU A 201 17.71 13.63 8.97
N LYS A 202 18.35 14.56 8.23
CA LYS A 202 19.56 14.27 7.46
C LYS A 202 20.72 13.84 8.36
N GLU A 203 20.99 14.62 9.41
CA GLU A 203 22.10 14.39 10.34
C GLU A 203 21.96 13.04 11.05
N LYS A 204 20.79 12.78 11.64
CA LYS A 204 20.52 11.52 12.35
C LYS A 204 20.51 10.30 11.44
N THR A 205 19.99 10.43 10.24
CA THR A 205 20.05 9.34 9.24
C THR A 205 21.50 8.99 8.90
N ALA A 206 22.34 9.98 8.66
CA ALA A 206 23.75 9.77 8.35
C ALA A 206 24.53 9.16 9.54
N ALA A 207 24.22 9.58 10.78
CA ALA A 207 24.81 9.03 12.00
C ALA A 207 24.21 7.65 12.39
N GLY A 208 23.08 7.26 11.79
CA GLY A 208 22.32 6.07 12.17
C GLY A 208 21.71 6.18 13.57
N GLU A 209 21.37 7.38 14.00
CA GLU A 209 20.78 7.66 15.30
C GLU A 209 19.26 7.74 15.23
N GLU A 210 18.61 7.25 16.27
CA GLU A 210 17.16 7.41 16.45
C GLU A 210 16.84 8.81 17.02
N PHE A 211 15.62 9.30 16.76
CA PHE A 211 15.07 10.39 17.56
C PHE A 211 14.76 9.82 18.96
N LYS A 212 15.17 10.52 20.01
CA LYS A 212 14.90 10.10 21.39
C LYS A 212 13.51 10.56 21.79
N SER A 213 12.77 9.67 22.42
CA SER A 213 11.50 9.95 23.11
C SER A 213 11.72 10.85 24.29
#